data_755b62e5d2628c00596e4207cf05ba48
#
_entry.id   755b62e5d2628c00596e4207cf05ba48
#
_cell.length_a   1.000
_cell.length_b   1.000
_cell.length_c   1.000
_cell.angle_alpha   90.00
_cell.angle_beta   90.00
_cell.angle_gamma   90.00
#
_symmetry.space_group_name_H-M   'P 1'
#
loop_
_entity.id
_entity.type
_entity.pdbx_description
1 polymer ?
#
loop_
_entity_poly.entity_id
_entity_poly.type
_entity_poly.pdbx_seq_one_letter_code
_entity_poly.pdbx_strand_id
1 'polypeptide(L)'
;MIVKKEISPQKKRVVYLLCGIIIVITIFSCVAILMSPSMESSPVESEPQTSEETSVVGTATFDEIYHAYKENELVADDLYQYNRYRVTAKINGMTNDGVFNLTGGATLTLETKVDNTIVFFYAEFEKEQEENLKTVKVGDTITFEGQCLDAGNWSECELVPP
;
A
#
# COMPACT_ATOMS: atom_id res chain seq x y z
N MET A 1 -37.49 4.41 -19.23
CA MET A 1 -37.93 3.01 -19.13
C MET A 1 -36.77 2.22 -18.48
N ILE A 2 -36.83 1.92 -17.18
CA ILE A 2 -35.76 1.23 -16.44
C ILE A 2 -36.03 -0.25 -16.50
N VAL A 3 -35.23 -1.01 -17.24
CA VAL A 3 -35.33 -2.47 -17.33
C VAL A 3 -34.73 -3.07 -16.06
N LYS A 4 -35.61 -3.54 -15.15
CA LYS A 4 -35.20 -4.33 -13.97
C LYS A 4 -34.70 -5.70 -14.45
N LYS A 5 -33.39 -5.92 -14.41
CA LYS A 5 -32.78 -7.21 -14.74
C LYS A 5 -33.02 -8.18 -13.58
N GLU A 6 -33.94 -9.12 -13.72
CA GLU A 6 -34.17 -10.17 -12.72
C GLU A 6 -32.99 -11.13 -12.66
N ILE A 7 -32.48 -11.33 -11.44
CA ILE A 7 -31.39 -12.26 -11.16
C ILE A 7 -31.96 -13.67 -11.15
N SER A 8 -31.43 -14.57 -11.97
CA SER A 8 -31.85 -15.94 -12.12
C SER A 8 -31.84 -16.69 -10.76
N PRO A 9 -32.77 -17.58 -10.50
CA PRO A 9 -32.90 -18.31 -9.21
C PRO A 9 -31.65 -19.12 -8.85
N GLN A 10 -30.91 -19.58 -9.82
CA GLN A 10 -29.62 -20.27 -9.62
C GLN A 10 -28.58 -19.37 -8.96
N LYS A 11 -28.46 -18.10 -9.40
CA LYS A 11 -27.50 -17.15 -8.82
C LYS A 11 -27.86 -16.76 -7.39
N LYS A 12 -29.14 -16.72 -7.03
CA LYS A 12 -29.57 -16.46 -5.65
C LYS A 12 -29.15 -17.58 -4.70
N ARG A 13 -29.24 -18.85 -5.11
CA ARG A 13 -28.80 -20.00 -4.28
C ARG A 13 -27.30 -19.98 -4.00
N VAL A 14 -26.47 -19.61 -4.99
CA VAL A 14 -25.01 -19.51 -4.81
C VAL A 14 -24.66 -18.40 -3.83
N VAL A 15 -25.31 -17.24 -3.90
CA VAL A 15 -25.08 -16.13 -2.97
C VAL A 15 -25.44 -16.51 -1.53
N TYR A 16 -26.57 -17.17 -1.29
CA TYR A 16 -26.93 -17.61 0.05
C TYR A 16 -26.01 -18.68 0.62
N LEU A 17 -25.48 -19.59 -0.23
CA LEU A 17 -24.49 -20.59 0.17
C LEU A 17 -23.17 -19.94 0.59
N LEU A 18 -22.69 -18.95 -0.16
CA LEU A 18 -21.46 -18.20 0.18
C LEU A 18 -21.62 -17.37 1.46
N CYS A 19 -22.76 -16.70 1.65
CA CYS A 19 -23.05 -15.97 2.89
C CYS A 19 -23.13 -16.90 4.11
N GLY A 20 -23.71 -18.09 3.95
CA GLY A 20 -23.79 -19.10 5.03
C GLY A 20 -22.42 -19.60 5.48
N ILE A 21 -21.49 -19.83 4.54
CA ILE A 21 -20.12 -20.28 4.85
C ILE A 21 -19.35 -19.20 5.63
N ILE A 22 -19.47 -17.93 5.25
CA ILE A 22 -18.80 -16.81 5.94
C ILE A 22 -19.28 -16.69 7.39
N ILE A 23 -20.60 -16.84 7.65
CA ILE A 23 -21.16 -16.76 9.01
C ILE A 23 -20.62 -17.90 9.89
N VAL A 24 -20.52 -19.12 9.36
CA VAL A 24 -20.00 -20.27 10.11
C VAL A 24 -18.53 -20.09 10.49
N ILE A 25 -17.71 -19.55 9.59
CA ILE A 25 -16.27 -19.30 9.84
C ILE A 25 -16.09 -18.24 10.93
N THR A 26 -16.91 -17.17 10.94
CA THR A 26 -16.80 -16.11 11.96
C THR A 26 -17.21 -16.60 13.36
N ILE A 27 -18.22 -17.48 13.48
CA ILE A 27 -18.64 -18.03 14.78
C ILE A 27 -17.56 -18.98 15.34
N PHE A 28 -16.90 -19.78 14.49
CA PHE A 28 -15.87 -20.72 14.94
C PHE A 28 -14.60 -20.01 15.43
N SER A 29 -14.27 -18.84 14.87
CA SER A 29 -13.11 -18.04 15.28
C SER A 29 -13.29 -17.40 16.67
N CYS A 30 -14.52 -17.06 17.07
CA CYS A 30 -14.78 -16.46 18.39
C CYS A 30 -14.74 -17.47 19.54
N VAL A 31 -15.00 -18.75 19.31
CA VAL A 31 -15.03 -19.79 20.38
C VAL A 31 -13.61 -20.22 20.79
N ALA A 32 -12.63 -20.11 19.92
CA ALA A 32 -11.24 -20.50 20.21
C ALA A 32 -10.50 -19.57 21.20
N ILE A 33 -10.99 -18.34 21.42
CA ILE A 33 -10.36 -17.35 22.30
C ILE A 33 -10.74 -17.53 23.78
N LEU A 34 -11.78 -18.31 24.10
CA LEU A 34 -12.30 -18.43 25.47
C LEU A 34 -11.75 -19.64 26.27
N MET A 35 -10.86 -20.43 25.73
CA MET A 35 -10.31 -21.62 26.40
C MET A 35 -8.78 -21.63 26.51
N SER A 36 -8.15 -20.54 26.91
CA SER A 36 -6.74 -20.56 27.32
C SER A 36 -6.65 -20.56 28.85
N PRO A 37 -5.96 -21.54 29.46
CA PRO A 37 -5.76 -21.57 30.91
C PRO A 37 -4.75 -20.51 31.34
N SER A 38 -5.09 -19.77 32.38
CA SER A 38 -4.26 -18.81 33.06
C SER A 38 -2.96 -19.49 33.56
N MET A 39 -1.80 -19.02 33.12
CA MET A 39 -0.54 -19.19 33.82
C MET A 39 -0.14 -17.84 34.42
N GLU A 40 -0.15 -17.85 35.75
CA GLU A 40 0.29 -16.81 36.65
C GLU A 40 1.82 -16.70 36.59
N SER A 41 2.35 -15.53 36.22
CA SER A 41 3.75 -15.18 36.53
C SER A 41 3.92 -13.66 36.53
N SER A 42 4.27 -13.17 37.71
CA SER A 42 5.02 -11.98 38.13
C SER A 42 5.06 -10.70 37.29
N PRO A 43 4.92 -9.53 37.89
CA PRO A 43 4.96 -8.25 37.20
C PRO A 43 6.41 -7.91 36.83
N VAL A 44 6.70 -7.92 35.54
CA VAL A 44 7.82 -7.19 34.97
C VAL A 44 7.24 -5.85 34.50
N GLU A 45 7.67 -4.81 35.16
CA GLU A 45 7.47 -3.41 34.82
C GLU A 45 8.06 -3.18 33.41
N SER A 46 7.17 -3.15 32.41
CA SER A 46 7.54 -2.83 31.04
C SER A 46 7.33 -1.33 30.85
N GLU A 47 8.42 -0.59 30.82
CA GLU A 47 8.47 0.75 30.25
C GLU A 47 7.82 0.73 28.86
N PRO A 48 7.07 1.78 28.46
CA PRO A 48 6.58 1.90 27.10
C PRO A 48 7.77 2.13 26.18
N GLN A 49 8.28 1.07 25.59
CA GLN A 49 9.14 1.19 24.42
C GLN A 49 8.27 1.77 23.29
N THR A 50 8.37 3.08 23.12
CA THR A 50 8.10 3.71 21.83
C THR A 50 9.13 3.15 20.87
N SER A 51 8.79 2.08 20.18
CA SER A 51 9.56 1.62 19.03
C SER A 51 9.30 2.65 17.91
N GLU A 52 10.17 3.66 17.82
CA GLU A 52 10.44 4.24 16.51
C GLU A 52 11.00 3.09 15.66
N GLU A 53 10.13 2.42 14.91
CA GLU A 53 10.57 1.58 13.80
C GLU A 53 11.28 2.50 12.81
N THR A 54 12.58 2.60 12.97
CA THR A 54 13.45 3.16 11.93
C THR A 54 13.36 2.20 10.75
N SER A 55 12.44 2.48 9.83
CA SER A 55 12.28 1.68 8.62
C SER A 55 13.59 1.73 7.85
N VAL A 56 14.24 0.59 7.72
CA VAL A 56 15.50 0.48 6.97
C VAL A 56 15.18 0.75 5.51
N VAL A 57 15.73 1.83 4.95
CA VAL A 57 15.60 2.16 3.53
C VAL A 57 16.53 1.26 2.74
N GLY A 58 16.00 0.51 1.79
CA GLY A 58 16.78 -0.34 0.88
C GLY A 58 17.68 0.49 -0.04
N THR A 59 18.74 -0.13 -0.55
CA THR A 59 19.72 0.53 -1.43
C THR A 59 19.42 0.36 -2.91
N ALA A 60 18.43 -0.46 -3.30
CA ALA A 60 18.08 -0.66 -4.70
C ALA A 60 17.53 0.63 -5.33
N THR A 61 17.91 0.85 -6.57
CA THR A 61 17.45 1.98 -7.38
C THR A 61 16.10 1.67 -8.03
N PHE A 62 15.36 2.69 -8.44
CA PHE A 62 14.11 2.49 -9.19
C PHE A 62 14.35 1.68 -10.48
N ASP A 63 15.47 1.90 -11.19
CA ASP A 63 15.83 1.18 -12.41
C ASP A 63 15.98 -0.33 -12.15
N GLU A 64 16.69 -0.71 -11.09
CA GLU A 64 16.87 -2.11 -10.69
C GLU A 64 15.53 -2.78 -10.35
N ILE A 65 14.69 -2.11 -9.58
CA ILE A 65 13.35 -2.58 -9.23
C ILE A 65 12.51 -2.75 -10.49
N TYR A 66 12.46 -1.73 -11.36
CA TYR A 66 11.68 -1.75 -12.60
C TYR A 66 12.09 -2.91 -13.51
N HIS A 67 13.39 -3.14 -13.69
CA HIS A 67 13.90 -4.24 -14.52
C HIS A 67 13.55 -5.60 -13.92
N ALA A 68 13.69 -5.79 -12.62
CA ALA A 68 13.33 -7.03 -11.96
C ALA A 68 11.85 -7.39 -12.17
N TYR A 69 10.95 -6.41 -12.02
CA TYR A 69 9.52 -6.62 -12.30
C TYR A 69 9.24 -6.92 -13.78
N LYS A 70 10.00 -6.34 -14.71
CA LYS A 70 9.88 -6.63 -16.13
C LYS A 70 10.37 -8.02 -16.51
N GLU A 71 11.37 -8.54 -15.80
CA GLU A 71 11.91 -9.88 -16.05
C GLU A 71 11.04 -10.97 -15.41
N ASN A 72 10.69 -10.81 -14.13
CA ASN A 72 9.90 -11.80 -13.42
C ASN A 72 9.25 -11.17 -12.17
N GLU A 73 7.97 -10.82 -12.28
CA GLU A 73 7.19 -10.18 -11.23
C GLU A 73 7.21 -10.98 -9.91
N LEU A 74 7.06 -12.31 -9.96
CA LEU A 74 7.05 -13.15 -8.75
C LEU A 74 8.38 -13.12 -7.99
N VAL A 75 9.50 -13.07 -8.70
CA VAL A 75 10.82 -12.96 -8.07
C VAL A 75 11.04 -11.54 -7.56
N ALA A 76 10.56 -10.54 -8.29
CA ALA A 76 10.67 -9.14 -7.88
C ALA A 76 9.85 -8.85 -6.61
N ASP A 77 8.66 -9.45 -6.47
CA ASP A 77 7.86 -9.36 -5.24
C ASP A 77 8.63 -9.88 -4.03
N ASP A 78 9.24 -11.06 -4.13
CA ASP A 78 10.03 -11.63 -3.04
C ASP A 78 11.22 -10.75 -2.63
N LEU A 79 11.77 -9.95 -3.56
CA LEU A 79 12.96 -9.13 -3.34
C LEU A 79 12.63 -7.70 -2.88
N TYR A 80 11.57 -7.10 -3.43
CA TYR A 80 11.34 -5.67 -3.32
C TYR A 80 10.00 -5.28 -2.71
N GLN A 81 8.96 -6.11 -2.82
CA GLN A 81 7.64 -5.77 -2.34
C GLN A 81 7.62 -5.51 -0.84
N TYR A 82 6.88 -4.49 -0.43
CA TYR A 82 6.74 -4.02 0.95
C TYR A 82 8.03 -3.50 1.62
N ASN A 83 9.16 -3.43 0.89
CA ASN A 83 10.35 -2.76 1.38
C ASN A 83 10.34 -1.28 1.01
N ARG A 84 11.00 -0.43 1.81
CA ARG A 84 11.09 1.01 1.57
C ARG A 84 12.34 1.34 0.77
N TYR A 85 12.20 2.26 -0.19
CA TYR A 85 13.29 2.74 -1.04
C TYR A 85 13.19 4.24 -1.23
N ARG A 86 14.34 4.86 -1.52
CA ARG A 86 14.44 6.27 -1.89
C ARG A 86 14.42 6.41 -3.40
N VAL A 87 13.47 7.19 -3.91
CA VAL A 87 13.26 7.39 -5.34
C VAL A 87 13.27 8.87 -5.67
N THR A 88 13.96 9.25 -6.76
CA THR A 88 13.92 10.60 -7.32
C THR A 88 13.19 10.57 -8.66
N ALA A 89 12.17 11.41 -8.80
CA ALA A 89 11.34 11.45 -9.99
C ALA A 89 10.73 12.84 -10.20
N LYS A 90 10.25 13.10 -11.41
CA LYS A 90 9.58 14.35 -11.76
C LYS A 90 8.06 14.18 -11.62
N ILE A 91 7.40 15.18 -11.06
CA ILE A 91 5.94 15.21 -10.93
C ILE A 91 5.32 15.49 -12.31
N ASN A 92 4.54 14.54 -12.81
CA ASN A 92 3.75 14.69 -14.03
C ASN A 92 2.27 15.04 -13.74
N GLY A 93 1.75 14.63 -12.59
CA GLY A 93 0.39 14.95 -12.14
C GLY A 93 0.25 14.82 -10.63
N MET A 94 -0.77 15.48 -10.09
CA MET A 94 -1.10 15.45 -8.66
C MET A 94 -2.63 15.43 -8.53
N THR A 95 -3.18 14.52 -7.74
CA THR A 95 -4.62 14.43 -7.49
C THR A 95 -4.91 14.05 -6.04
N ASN A 96 -5.95 14.64 -5.50
CA ASN A 96 -6.51 14.28 -4.19
C ASN A 96 -7.55 13.15 -4.31
N ASP A 97 -7.95 12.80 -5.56
CA ASP A 97 -9.01 11.84 -5.83
C ASP A 97 -8.47 10.43 -6.12
N GLY A 98 -7.37 10.03 -5.47
CA GLY A 98 -6.86 8.66 -5.60
C GLY A 98 -7.94 7.64 -5.27
N VAL A 99 -8.14 6.66 -6.13
CA VAL A 99 -9.19 5.61 -6.00
C VAL A 99 -9.09 4.86 -4.66
N PHE A 100 -7.94 4.94 -4.01
CA PHE A 100 -7.65 4.30 -2.73
C PHE A 100 -7.51 5.28 -1.57
N ASN A 101 -7.63 6.58 -1.81
CA ASN A 101 -7.43 7.61 -0.79
C ASN A 101 -8.69 7.81 0.07
N LEU A 102 -9.06 6.77 0.81
CA LEU A 102 -10.16 6.84 1.80
C LEU A 102 -9.78 7.62 3.07
N THR A 103 -8.49 7.88 3.28
CA THR A 103 -7.95 8.48 4.51
C THR A 103 -7.53 9.95 4.35
N GLY A 104 -7.58 10.48 3.16
CA GLY A 104 -7.00 11.79 2.80
C GLY A 104 -5.53 11.62 2.35
N GLY A 105 -4.91 12.68 1.85
CA GLY A 105 -3.58 12.66 1.26
C GLY A 105 -3.62 12.94 -0.23
N ALA A 106 -2.58 12.58 -0.97
CA ALA A 106 -2.52 12.81 -2.42
C ALA A 106 -1.80 11.68 -3.14
N THR A 107 -2.25 11.41 -4.37
CA THR A 107 -1.55 10.52 -5.30
C THR A 107 -0.81 11.36 -6.33
N LEU A 108 0.49 11.15 -6.44
CA LEU A 108 1.31 11.75 -7.48
C LEU A 108 1.49 10.76 -8.63
N THR A 109 1.28 11.25 -9.86
CA THR A 109 1.78 10.58 -11.06
C THR A 109 3.20 11.11 -11.29
N LEU A 110 4.16 10.21 -11.21
CA LEU A 110 5.58 10.51 -11.32
C LEU A 110 6.13 9.98 -12.64
N GLU A 111 7.16 10.63 -13.16
CA GLU A 111 7.91 10.16 -14.32
C GLU A 111 9.40 10.07 -14.00
N THR A 112 10.04 9.01 -14.46
CA THR A 112 11.49 8.86 -14.45
C THR A 112 11.96 8.25 -15.76
N LYS A 113 13.27 8.18 -15.97
CA LYS A 113 13.86 7.67 -17.20
C LYS A 113 14.61 6.39 -16.91
N VAL A 114 14.15 5.29 -17.49
CA VAL A 114 14.81 3.98 -17.45
C VAL A 114 15.21 3.61 -18.89
N ASP A 115 16.46 3.28 -19.15
CA ASP A 115 16.98 2.92 -20.47
C ASP A 115 16.57 3.89 -21.61
N ASN A 116 16.64 5.20 -21.36
CA ASN A 116 16.17 6.23 -22.29
C ASN A 116 14.66 6.25 -22.57
N THR A 117 13.85 5.44 -21.87
CA THR A 117 12.39 5.43 -21.97
C THR A 117 11.80 6.15 -20.78
N ILE A 118 10.79 6.99 -20.99
CA ILE A 118 10.03 7.61 -19.90
C ILE A 118 9.07 6.56 -19.34
N VAL A 119 9.16 6.33 -18.04
CA VAL A 119 8.31 5.42 -17.29
C VAL A 119 7.47 6.26 -16.31
N PHE A 120 6.17 5.97 -16.26
CA PHE A 120 5.24 6.57 -15.32
C PHE A 120 4.89 5.57 -14.21
N PHE A 121 4.75 6.09 -13.00
CA PHE A 121 4.33 5.32 -11.83
C PHE A 121 3.57 6.21 -10.85
N TYR A 122 2.92 5.60 -9.87
CA TYR A 122 2.10 6.28 -8.88
C TYR A 122 2.74 6.19 -7.50
N ALA A 123 2.71 7.29 -6.77
CA ALA A 123 3.17 7.37 -5.39
C ALA A 123 2.06 7.96 -4.53
N GLU A 124 1.63 7.21 -3.52
CA GLU A 124 0.58 7.60 -2.59
C GLU A 124 1.21 8.17 -1.33
N PHE A 125 0.87 9.42 -1.05
CA PHE A 125 1.30 10.16 0.13
C PHE A 125 0.14 10.28 1.10
N GLU A 126 0.37 9.98 2.36
CA GLU A 126 -0.63 10.09 3.39
C GLU A 126 -0.96 11.55 3.72
N LYS A 127 -2.06 11.75 4.47
CA LYS A 127 -2.56 13.07 4.82
C LYS A 127 -1.52 13.92 5.57
N GLU A 128 -0.68 13.31 6.35
CA GLU A 128 0.39 13.95 7.12
C GLU A 128 1.41 14.65 6.23
N GLN A 129 1.53 14.20 4.98
CA GLN A 129 2.42 14.80 3.97
C GLN A 129 1.75 15.95 3.18
N GLU A 130 0.46 16.23 3.39
CA GLU A 130 -0.28 17.22 2.60
C GLU A 130 0.35 18.61 2.64
N GLU A 131 0.82 19.08 3.79
CA GLU A 131 1.47 20.39 3.92
C GLU A 131 2.81 20.43 3.16
N ASN A 132 3.58 19.36 3.16
CA ASN A 132 4.82 19.25 2.40
C ASN A 132 4.52 19.25 0.89
N LEU A 133 3.47 18.54 0.49
CA LEU A 133 3.05 18.47 -0.93
C LEU A 133 2.56 19.82 -1.48
N LYS A 134 2.04 20.72 -0.66
CA LYS A 134 1.67 22.08 -1.08
C LYS A 134 2.87 22.93 -1.51
N THR A 135 4.08 22.52 -1.15
CA THR A 135 5.32 23.24 -1.52
C THR A 135 5.85 22.88 -2.89
N VAL A 136 5.37 21.80 -3.49
CA VAL A 136 5.81 21.28 -4.80
C VAL A 136 4.69 21.40 -5.84
N LYS A 137 5.04 21.36 -7.11
CA LYS A 137 4.12 21.51 -8.24
C LYS A 137 4.46 20.55 -9.38
N VAL A 138 3.52 20.36 -10.28
CA VAL A 138 3.73 19.61 -11.53
C VAL A 138 4.92 20.20 -12.29
N GLY A 139 5.83 19.33 -12.69
CA GLY A 139 7.09 19.68 -13.35
C GLY A 139 8.32 19.72 -12.43
N ASP A 140 8.13 19.79 -11.11
CA ASP A 140 9.25 19.74 -10.16
C ASP A 140 9.81 18.31 -10.06
N THR A 141 11.09 18.21 -9.75
CA THR A 141 11.74 16.93 -9.40
C THR A 141 11.79 16.82 -7.89
N ILE A 142 11.30 15.72 -7.37
CA ILE A 142 11.27 15.42 -5.94
C ILE A 142 12.05 14.16 -5.64
N THR A 143 12.49 14.04 -4.39
CA THR A 143 12.98 12.79 -3.81
C THR A 143 12.00 12.39 -2.70
N PHE A 144 11.62 11.16 -2.68
CA PHE A 144 10.75 10.60 -1.64
C PHE A 144 11.26 9.23 -1.18
N GLU A 145 10.86 8.82 0.00
CA GLU A 145 10.96 7.47 0.49
C GLU A 145 9.57 6.86 0.54
N GLY A 146 9.41 5.65 0.03
CA GLY A 146 8.12 4.98 -0.03
C GLY A 146 8.25 3.48 -0.04
N GLN A 147 7.16 2.81 0.30
CA GLN A 147 7.06 1.36 0.26
C GLN A 147 6.72 0.92 -1.17
N CYS A 148 7.53 0.05 -1.74
CA CYS A 148 7.28 -0.54 -3.05
C CYS A 148 6.14 -1.55 -2.95
N LEU A 149 5.07 -1.36 -3.70
CA LEU A 149 4.03 -2.38 -3.89
C LEU A 149 4.29 -3.19 -5.15
N ASP A 150 4.70 -2.51 -6.20
CA ASP A 150 5.24 -3.02 -7.46
C ASP A 150 6.01 -1.90 -8.18
N ALA A 151 6.52 -2.15 -9.39
CA ALA A 151 7.26 -1.14 -10.16
C ALA A 151 6.44 0.11 -10.52
N GLY A 152 5.12 0.00 -10.55
CA GLY A 152 4.20 1.08 -10.93
C GLY A 152 3.49 1.75 -9.77
N ASN A 153 3.53 1.17 -8.55
CA ASN A 153 2.75 1.61 -7.41
C ASN A 153 3.56 1.64 -6.12
N TRP A 154 3.51 2.77 -5.44
CA TRP A 154 4.23 3.05 -4.20
C TRP A 154 3.28 3.62 -3.16
N SER A 155 3.38 3.16 -1.93
CA SER A 155 2.56 3.61 -0.80
C SER A 155 3.39 4.16 0.35
N GLU A 156 2.74 4.73 1.34
CA GLU A 156 3.38 5.30 2.53
C GLU A 156 4.55 6.23 2.17
N CYS A 157 4.36 7.05 1.14
CA CYS A 157 5.40 7.90 0.63
C CYS A 157 5.60 9.15 1.49
N GLU A 158 6.85 9.51 1.72
CA GLU A 158 7.27 10.71 2.45
C GLU A 158 8.25 11.51 1.63
N LEU A 159 8.05 12.85 1.53
CA LEU A 159 9.00 13.72 0.87
C LEU A 159 10.29 13.79 1.68
N VAL A 160 11.43 13.59 1.00
CA VAL A 160 12.75 13.84 1.58
C VAL A 160 13.08 15.31 1.38
N PRO A 161 13.34 16.06 2.44
CA PRO A 161 13.78 17.46 2.32
C PRO A 161 15.05 17.57 1.46
N PRO A 162 15.21 18.67 0.69
CA PRO A 162 16.40 18.93 -0.13
C PRO A 162 17.67 19.14 0.69
#